data_20e275036e0bf48019ee58ac3595ff84
#
_entry.id   20e275036e0bf48019ee58ac3595ff84
#
_cell.length_a   1.000
_cell.length_b   1.000
_cell.length_c   1.000
_cell.angle_alpha   90.00
_cell.angle_beta   90.00
_cell.angle_gamma   90.00
#
_symmetry.space_group_name_H-M   'P 1'
#
loop_
_entity.id
_entity.type
_entity.pdbx_description
1 polymer ?
#
loop_
_entity_poly.entity_id
_entity_poly.type
_entity_poly.pdbx_seq_one_letter_code
_entity_poly.pdbx_strand_id
1 'polypeptide(L)'
;FLAMHRHMIDGIRKAFPGHPELFAGFDHVPRGQDDPENPMPWRDVRWSAAQLAAIDKLEHIEDHVDEFATEDELGLYIEVPFRWTPENPSGFVADGSSGLHFMLHAQWSVAGSPVNLGIGENLILNRVFWDLHGWIDTVWERYRVARGLTRDDLEYQEALVGQCEEMHDQLDLRPHAGHAQEDAP
;
A
#
# COMPACT_ATOMS: atom_id res chain seq x y z
N PHE A 1 -3.70 -8.16 0.05
CA PHE A 1 -3.17 -6.79 0.14
C PHE A 1 -1.64 -6.79 0.27
N LEU A 2 -1.06 -7.28 1.39
CA LEU A 2 0.37 -7.20 1.66
C LEU A 2 1.24 -7.90 0.61
N ALA A 3 0.89 -9.13 0.22
CA ALA A 3 1.62 -9.88 -0.78
C ALA A 3 1.56 -9.21 -2.17
N MET A 4 0.42 -8.61 -2.54
CA MET A 4 0.29 -7.83 -3.78
C MET A 4 1.28 -6.64 -3.78
N HIS A 5 1.39 -5.90 -2.69
CA HIS A 5 2.31 -4.77 -2.57
C HIS A 5 3.76 -5.21 -2.68
N ARG A 6 4.14 -6.31 -2.02
CA ARG A 6 5.48 -6.91 -2.15
C ARG A 6 5.78 -7.33 -3.57
N HIS A 7 4.84 -7.99 -4.24
CA HIS A 7 5.02 -8.37 -5.64
C HIS A 7 5.27 -7.15 -6.54
N MET A 8 4.51 -6.10 -6.34
CA MET A 8 4.69 -4.84 -7.07
C MET A 8 6.06 -4.21 -6.80
N ILE A 9 6.48 -4.11 -5.54
CA ILE A 9 7.78 -3.56 -5.13
C ILE A 9 8.94 -4.42 -5.65
N ASP A 10 8.85 -5.74 -5.55
CA ASP A 10 9.88 -6.64 -6.09
C ASP A 10 9.97 -6.58 -7.61
N GLY A 11 8.84 -6.42 -8.29
CA GLY A 11 8.81 -6.23 -9.75
C GLY A 11 9.55 -4.96 -10.18
N ILE A 12 9.27 -3.84 -9.52
CA ILE A 12 9.93 -2.57 -9.86
C ILE A 12 11.42 -2.56 -9.48
N ARG A 13 11.78 -3.14 -8.34
CA ARG A 13 13.20 -3.31 -7.94
C ARG A 13 13.99 -4.13 -8.95
N LYS A 14 13.39 -5.17 -9.52
CA LYS A 14 14.00 -5.98 -10.59
C LYS A 14 14.16 -5.19 -11.91
N ALA A 15 13.20 -4.31 -12.22
CA ALA A 15 13.24 -3.47 -13.40
C ALA A 15 14.29 -2.34 -13.30
N PHE A 16 14.56 -1.87 -12.08
CA PHE A 16 15.49 -0.76 -11.79
C PHE A 16 16.52 -1.14 -10.72
N PRO A 17 17.37 -2.14 -10.99
CA PRO A 17 18.29 -2.69 -9.99
C PRO A 17 19.39 -1.70 -9.54
N GLY A 18 19.61 -0.63 -10.30
CA GLY A 18 20.58 0.43 -9.95
C GLY A 18 20.03 1.48 -8.97
N HIS A 19 18.76 1.42 -8.59
CA HIS A 19 18.08 2.44 -7.80
C HIS A 19 17.22 1.85 -6.68
N PRO A 20 17.76 0.96 -5.81
CA PRO A 20 16.99 0.34 -4.75
C PRO A 20 16.44 1.37 -3.74
N GLU A 21 17.13 2.49 -3.56
CA GLU A 21 16.76 3.58 -2.66
C GLU A 21 15.41 4.24 -3.02
N LEU A 22 15.02 4.20 -4.29
CA LEU A 22 13.74 4.77 -4.74
C LEU A 22 12.52 3.97 -4.26
N PHE A 23 12.75 2.72 -3.85
CA PHE A 23 11.69 1.77 -3.48
C PHE A 23 11.89 1.23 -2.06
N ALA A 24 12.72 1.90 -1.26
CA ALA A 24 12.98 1.51 0.13
C ALA A 24 11.80 1.83 1.04
N GLY A 25 11.01 2.84 0.66
CA GLY A 25 9.92 3.37 1.48
C GLY A 25 10.38 4.53 2.36
N PHE A 26 9.44 5.07 3.11
CA PHE A 26 9.75 6.05 4.16
C PHE A 26 10.55 5.38 5.28
N ASP A 27 11.53 6.09 5.83
CA ASP A 27 12.15 5.72 7.11
C ASP A 27 11.14 5.87 8.26
N HIS A 28 10.35 6.95 8.19
CA HIS A 28 9.14 7.16 8.99
C HIS A 28 8.10 7.94 8.16
N VAL A 29 6.84 7.75 8.44
CA VAL A 29 5.77 8.50 7.76
C VAL A 29 5.83 9.97 8.16
N PRO A 30 5.88 10.92 7.19
CA PRO A 30 6.02 12.34 7.50
C PRO A 30 4.96 12.84 8.48
N ARG A 31 5.39 13.52 9.55
CA ARG A 31 4.52 13.98 10.66
C ARG A 31 3.94 15.37 10.43
N GLY A 32 4.51 16.13 9.53
CA GLY A 32 4.10 17.50 9.25
C GLY A 32 4.77 18.08 8.03
N GLN A 33 4.46 19.35 7.77
CA GLN A 33 4.96 20.08 6.60
C GLN A 33 6.49 20.23 6.61
N ASP A 34 7.07 20.42 7.78
CA ASP A 34 8.49 20.65 7.97
C ASP A 34 9.27 19.36 8.26
N ASP A 35 8.61 18.21 8.16
CA ASP A 35 9.24 16.92 8.35
C ASP A 35 10.25 16.66 7.22
N PRO A 36 11.53 16.33 7.52
CA PRO A 36 12.55 16.09 6.50
C PRO A 36 12.21 14.93 5.56
N GLU A 37 11.40 13.96 5.99
CA GLU A 37 10.90 12.88 5.15
C GLU A 37 9.70 13.28 4.28
N ASN A 38 9.16 14.50 4.44
CA ASN A 38 8.05 14.95 3.61
C ASN A 38 8.53 15.25 2.18
N PRO A 39 8.21 14.41 1.19
CA PRO A 39 8.65 14.61 -0.19
C PRO A 39 7.91 15.77 -0.88
N MET A 40 6.87 16.30 -0.23
CA MET A 40 6.06 17.42 -0.70
C MET A 40 5.95 18.50 0.40
N PRO A 41 7.03 19.21 0.71
CA PRO A 41 7.09 20.14 1.85
C PRO A 41 6.09 21.31 1.75
N TRP A 42 5.54 21.58 0.57
CA TRP A 42 4.47 22.57 0.40
C TRP A 42 3.07 22.05 0.79
N ARG A 43 2.94 20.74 1.07
CA ARG A 43 1.68 20.13 1.53
C ARG A 43 1.62 20.15 3.03
N ASP A 44 0.54 20.71 3.56
CA ASP A 44 0.23 20.63 4.97
C ASP A 44 -0.26 19.22 5.29
N VAL A 45 0.61 18.42 5.91
CA VAL A 45 0.27 17.09 6.41
C VAL A 45 -0.35 17.25 7.79
N ARG A 46 -1.63 16.91 7.89
CA ARG A 46 -2.38 16.97 9.14
C ARG A 46 -2.90 15.61 9.53
N TRP A 47 -2.32 15.06 10.58
CA TRP A 47 -2.75 13.81 11.15
C TRP A 47 -3.56 14.06 12.43
N SER A 48 -4.69 13.35 12.59
CA SER A 48 -5.37 13.25 13.87
C SER A 48 -4.52 12.47 14.87
N ALA A 49 -4.80 12.64 16.18
CA ALA A 49 -4.11 11.88 17.22
C ALA A 49 -4.24 10.35 17.01
N ALA A 50 -5.41 9.88 16.54
CA ALA A 50 -5.63 8.47 16.25
C ALA A 50 -4.77 7.98 15.07
N GLN A 51 -4.62 8.80 14.02
CA GLN A 51 -3.76 8.47 12.88
C GLN A 51 -2.28 8.44 13.27
N LEU A 52 -1.83 9.42 14.08
CA LEU A 52 -0.46 9.41 14.61
C LEU A 52 -0.19 8.16 15.45
N ALA A 53 -1.12 7.77 16.33
CA ALA A 53 -0.99 6.55 17.11
C ALA A 53 -0.97 5.28 16.24
N ALA A 54 -1.73 5.26 15.15
CA ALA A 54 -1.71 4.15 14.20
C ALA A 54 -0.39 4.08 13.42
N ILE A 55 0.17 5.22 13.03
CA ILE A 55 1.49 5.30 12.40
C ILE A 55 2.55 4.81 13.39
N ASP A 56 2.56 5.31 14.63
CA ASP A 56 3.51 4.89 15.67
C ASP A 56 3.47 3.38 15.89
N LYS A 57 2.28 2.78 15.96
CA LYS A 57 2.09 1.34 16.10
C LYS A 57 2.72 0.57 14.94
N LEU A 58 2.53 1.02 13.71
CA LEU A 58 3.05 0.36 12.52
C LEU A 58 4.56 0.57 12.34
N GLU A 59 5.09 1.72 12.70
CA GLU A 59 6.53 1.99 12.68
C GLU A 59 7.29 1.20 13.74
N HIS A 60 6.63 0.84 14.84
CA HIS A 60 7.15 0.02 15.92
C HIS A 60 6.41 -1.32 16.01
N ILE A 61 6.14 -1.93 14.85
CA ILE A 61 5.36 -3.17 14.78
C ILE A 61 5.96 -4.32 15.60
N GLU A 62 7.27 -4.36 15.77
CA GLU A 62 7.96 -5.35 16.59
C GLU A 62 7.55 -5.28 18.08
N ASP A 63 7.20 -4.08 18.55
CA ASP A 63 6.69 -3.85 19.92
C ASP A 63 5.18 -4.11 20.04
N HIS A 64 4.48 -4.26 18.90
CA HIS A 64 3.04 -4.38 18.80
C HIS A 64 2.57 -5.61 18.02
N VAL A 65 3.47 -6.57 17.81
CA VAL A 65 3.20 -7.75 16.97
C VAL A 65 2.02 -8.59 17.47
N ASP A 66 1.78 -8.61 18.79
CA ASP A 66 0.69 -9.37 19.42
C ASP A 66 -0.70 -8.75 19.18
N GLU A 67 -0.74 -7.51 18.72
CA GLU A 67 -2.00 -6.83 18.41
C GLU A 67 -2.63 -7.30 17.09
N PHE A 68 -1.87 -8.01 16.26
CA PHE A 68 -2.32 -8.57 15.00
C PHE A 68 -2.08 -10.08 15.00
N ALA A 69 -3.14 -10.88 15.10
CA ALA A 69 -3.01 -12.33 15.17
C ALA A 69 -2.58 -12.93 13.82
N THR A 70 -2.97 -12.30 12.72
CA THR A 70 -2.68 -12.75 11.35
C THR A 70 -2.17 -11.63 10.45
N GLU A 71 -1.54 -12.01 9.34
CA GLU A 71 -1.14 -11.06 8.28
C GLU A 71 -2.34 -10.36 7.65
N ASP A 72 -3.48 -11.05 7.55
CA ASP A 72 -4.72 -10.47 7.04
C ASP A 72 -5.24 -9.36 7.95
N GLU A 73 -5.17 -9.54 9.28
CA GLU A 73 -5.54 -8.49 10.23
C GLU A 73 -4.64 -7.27 10.10
N LEU A 74 -3.33 -7.47 9.97
CA LEU A 74 -2.39 -6.38 9.70
C LEU A 74 -2.70 -5.69 8.38
N GLY A 75 -2.92 -6.46 7.32
CA GLY A 75 -3.27 -5.94 5.99
C GLY A 75 -4.54 -5.10 6.02
N LEU A 76 -5.59 -5.60 6.66
CA LEU A 76 -6.85 -4.88 6.82
C LEU A 76 -6.69 -3.59 7.64
N TYR A 77 -5.88 -3.62 8.69
CA TYR A 77 -5.58 -2.45 9.50
C TYR A 77 -4.89 -1.34 8.70
N ILE A 78 -3.96 -1.71 7.81
CA ILE A 78 -3.24 -0.76 6.95
C ILE A 78 -4.14 -0.26 5.82
N GLU A 79 -4.88 -1.16 5.17
CA GLU A 79 -5.53 -0.87 3.89
C GLU A 79 -6.82 -0.07 4.04
N VAL A 80 -7.75 -0.51 4.89
CA VAL A 80 -9.17 -0.21 4.66
C VAL A 80 -9.83 0.58 5.77
N PRO A 81 -10.41 1.75 5.43
CA PRO A 81 -11.43 2.36 6.26
C PRO A 81 -12.79 1.66 6.07
N PHE A 82 -12.84 0.48 5.42
CA PHE A 82 -14.08 -0.20 5.08
C PHE A 82 -14.06 -1.65 5.57
N ARG A 83 -15.08 -2.04 6.33
CA ARG A 83 -15.38 -3.42 6.69
C ARG A 83 -16.84 -3.71 6.37
N TRP A 84 -17.05 -4.55 5.38
CA TRP A 84 -18.40 -4.99 5.02
C TRP A 84 -18.84 -6.14 5.92
N THR A 85 -19.84 -5.86 6.76
CA THR A 85 -20.54 -6.89 7.52
C THR A 85 -22.03 -6.73 7.29
N PRO A 86 -22.87 -7.75 7.61
CA PRO A 86 -24.33 -7.61 7.54
C PRO A 86 -24.88 -6.42 8.35
N GLU A 87 -24.21 -6.07 9.46
CA GLU A 87 -24.55 -4.97 10.33
C GLU A 87 -24.05 -3.62 9.83
N ASN A 88 -23.04 -3.62 8.96
CA ASN A 88 -22.44 -2.42 8.38
C ASN A 88 -22.41 -2.51 6.83
N PRO A 89 -23.59 -2.42 6.18
CA PRO A 89 -23.70 -2.54 4.73
C PRO A 89 -23.06 -1.36 3.95
N SER A 90 -22.77 -0.24 4.62
CA SER A 90 -21.99 0.86 4.02
C SER A 90 -20.50 0.53 3.95
N GLY A 91 -20.04 -0.41 4.76
CA GLY A 91 -18.64 -0.80 4.87
C GLY A 91 -17.75 0.19 5.58
N PHE A 92 -18.17 1.44 5.76
CA PHE A 92 -17.32 2.47 6.37
C PHE A 92 -17.10 2.24 7.87
N VAL A 93 -15.83 2.24 8.29
CA VAL A 93 -15.42 2.12 9.69
C VAL A 93 -14.86 3.46 10.15
N ALA A 94 -15.55 4.11 11.08
CA ALA A 94 -15.23 5.47 11.53
C ALA A 94 -14.21 5.51 12.70
N ASP A 95 -13.44 4.46 12.93
CA ASP A 95 -12.54 4.39 14.10
C ASP A 95 -11.23 5.19 13.92
N GLY A 96 -10.98 5.76 12.75
CA GLY A 96 -9.86 6.67 12.46
C GLY A 96 -8.45 6.05 12.59
N SER A 97 -8.37 4.80 13.07
CA SER A 97 -7.11 4.08 13.30
C SER A 97 -6.77 3.11 12.20
N SER A 98 -7.67 2.87 11.27
CA SER A 98 -7.51 1.97 10.13
C SER A 98 -7.54 2.74 8.80
N GLY A 99 -7.00 2.14 7.75
CA GLY A 99 -7.02 2.70 6.41
C GLY A 99 -5.90 3.71 6.15
N LEU A 100 -4.76 3.56 6.78
CA LEU A 100 -3.60 4.42 6.55
C LEU A 100 -3.17 4.45 5.08
N HIS A 101 -3.23 3.34 4.37
CA HIS A 101 -2.94 3.29 2.95
C HIS A 101 -3.83 4.27 2.15
N PHE A 102 -5.14 4.22 2.37
CA PHE A 102 -6.07 5.16 1.74
C PHE A 102 -5.80 6.61 2.14
N MET A 103 -5.56 6.85 3.44
CA MET A 103 -5.29 8.19 3.96
C MET A 103 -3.99 8.78 3.43
N LEU A 104 -2.95 7.96 3.29
CA LEU A 104 -1.67 8.36 2.70
C LEU A 104 -1.85 8.71 1.22
N HIS A 105 -2.60 7.92 0.46
CA HIS A 105 -2.96 8.28 -0.91
C HIS A 105 -3.72 9.61 -0.98
N ALA A 106 -4.73 9.80 -0.14
CA ALA A 106 -5.53 11.02 -0.10
C ALA A 106 -4.70 12.25 0.30
N GLN A 107 -3.80 12.09 1.27
CA GLN A 107 -2.94 13.16 1.77
C GLN A 107 -2.03 13.73 0.68
N TRP A 108 -1.53 12.91 -0.21
CA TRP A 108 -0.65 13.33 -1.31
C TRP A 108 -1.36 13.41 -2.67
N SER A 109 -2.69 13.39 -2.70
CA SER A 109 -3.45 13.73 -3.88
C SER A 109 -3.47 15.24 -4.07
N VAL A 110 -2.83 15.73 -5.14
CA VAL A 110 -2.72 17.17 -5.43
C VAL A 110 -3.53 17.49 -6.67
N ALA A 111 -4.59 18.27 -6.51
CA ALA A 111 -5.42 18.72 -7.64
C ALA A 111 -4.54 19.45 -8.68
N GLY A 112 -4.69 19.08 -9.95
CA GLY A 112 -3.93 19.66 -11.04
C GLY A 112 -2.51 19.13 -11.21
N SER A 113 -2.04 18.23 -10.33
CA SER A 113 -0.77 17.53 -10.54
C SER A 113 -0.94 16.44 -11.59
N PRO A 114 -0.01 16.30 -12.56
CA PRO A 114 -0.02 15.20 -13.52
C PRO A 114 0.29 13.84 -12.84
N VAL A 115 0.84 13.86 -11.64
CA VAL A 115 1.24 12.68 -10.85
C VAL A 115 0.44 12.60 -9.55
N ASN A 116 -0.85 12.85 -9.63
CA ASN A 116 -1.77 12.82 -8.49
C ASN A 116 -2.02 11.38 -8.03
N LEU A 117 -1.83 11.08 -6.74
CA LEU A 117 -2.06 9.75 -6.15
C LEU A 117 -3.53 9.31 -6.14
N GLY A 118 -4.45 10.23 -6.37
CA GLY A 118 -5.87 9.93 -6.55
C GLY A 118 -6.24 9.51 -7.98
N ILE A 119 -5.30 9.54 -8.93
CA ILE A 119 -5.54 9.23 -10.35
C ILE A 119 -4.74 7.98 -10.72
N GLY A 120 -5.43 6.84 -10.86
CA GLY A 120 -4.81 5.53 -11.06
C GLY A 120 -3.82 5.42 -12.22
N GLU A 121 -4.05 6.16 -13.32
CA GLU A 121 -3.18 6.14 -14.49
C GLU A 121 -1.81 6.79 -14.26
N ASN A 122 -1.73 7.73 -13.32
CA ASN A 122 -0.54 8.58 -13.11
C ASN A 122 0.17 8.32 -11.79
N LEU A 123 -0.47 7.61 -10.85
CA LEU A 123 0.04 7.47 -9.49
C LEU A 123 1.43 6.83 -9.43
N ILE A 124 1.74 5.87 -10.31
CA ILE A 124 3.03 5.19 -10.39
C ILE A 124 4.18 6.12 -10.81
N LEU A 125 3.88 7.29 -11.39
CA LEU A 125 4.87 8.30 -11.75
C LEU A 125 5.24 9.21 -10.57
N ASN A 126 4.55 9.07 -9.45
CA ASN A 126 4.80 9.86 -8.26
C ASN A 126 5.73 9.11 -7.30
N ARG A 127 6.82 9.75 -6.90
CA ARG A 127 7.77 9.18 -5.95
C ARG A 127 7.09 8.76 -4.64
N VAL A 128 6.15 9.57 -4.13
CA VAL A 128 5.40 9.28 -2.89
C VAL A 128 4.66 7.94 -2.97
N PHE A 129 4.20 7.54 -4.16
CA PHE A 129 3.61 6.22 -4.36
C PHE A 129 4.58 5.10 -3.96
N TRP A 130 5.84 5.21 -4.40
CA TRP A 130 6.86 4.22 -4.10
C TRP A 130 7.36 4.28 -2.67
N ASP A 131 7.49 5.48 -2.11
CA ASP A 131 7.85 5.67 -0.69
C ASP A 131 6.77 5.06 0.22
N LEU A 132 5.48 5.26 -0.09
CA LEU A 132 4.36 4.67 0.65
C LEU A 132 4.36 3.13 0.55
N HIS A 133 4.47 2.59 -0.65
CA HIS A 133 4.34 1.15 -0.86
C HIS A 133 5.58 0.39 -0.38
N GLY A 134 6.76 1.00 -0.49
CA GLY A 134 7.98 0.49 0.13
C GLY A 134 7.90 0.48 1.65
N TRP A 135 7.27 1.49 2.26
CA TRP A 135 7.01 1.51 3.70
C TRP A 135 6.06 0.38 4.12
N ILE A 136 4.98 0.15 3.41
CA ILE A 136 4.06 -0.97 3.67
C ILE A 136 4.81 -2.31 3.61
N ASP A 137 5.65 -2.51 2.60
CA ASP A 137 6.48 -3.70 2.45
C ASP A 137 7.44 -3.88 3.65
N THR A 138 8.03 -2.79 4.13
CA THR A 138 8.91 -2.78 5.31
C THR A 138 8.16 -3.10 6.59
N VAL A 139 6.98 -2.54 6.80
CA VAL A 139 6.12 -2.85 7.96
C VAL A 139 5.76 -4.33 7.98
N TRP A 140 5.37 -4.88 6.85
CA TRP A 140 5.06 -6.30 6.76
C TRP A 140 6.29 -7.18 7.05
N GLU A 141 7.47 -6.83 6.52
CA GLU A 141 8.69 -7.58 6.82
C GLU A 141 9.03 -7.56 8.32
N ARG A 142 8.90 -6.40 8.98
CA ARG A 142 9.09 -6.28 10.44
C ARG A 142 8.12 -7.18 11.21
N TYR A 143 6.85 -7.19 10.83
CA TYR A 143 5.85 -8.09 11.42
C TYR A 143 6.26 -9.55 11.27
N ARG A 144 6.66 -9.97 10.07
CA ARG A 144 7.09 -11.35 9.80
C ARG A 144 8.30 -11.74 10.63
N VAL A 145 9.32 -10.89 10.67
CA VAL A 145 10.53 -11.11 11.48
C VAL A 145 10.18 -11.23 12.97
N ALA A 146 9.34 -10.36 13.49
CA ALA A 146 8.90 -10.39 14.89
C ALA A 146 8.11 -11.67 15.23
N ARG A 147 7.41 -12.25 14.26
CA ARG A 147 6.69 -13.53 14.37
C ARG A 147 7.58 -14.74 14.10
N GLY A 148 8.85 -14.57 13.78
CA GLY A 148 9.76 -15.64 13.41
C GLY A 148 9.48 -16.24 12.03
N LEU A 149 8.73 -15.56 11.17
CA LEU A 149 8.45 -15.96 9.80
C LEU A 149 9.58 -15.48 8.88
N THR A 150 9.98 -16.27 7.93
CA THR A 150 11.06 -15.94 7.00
C THR A 150 10.56 -15.93 5.56
N ARG A 151 11.35 -15.33 4.66
CA ARG A 151 11.07 -15.37 3.22
C ARG A 151 11.20 -16.76 2.62
N ASP A 152 11.91 -17.66 3.30
CA ASP A 152 12.11 -19.05 2.87
C ASP A 152 10.96 -19.97 3.32
N ASP A 153 9.96 -19.42 4.02
CA ASP A 153 8.78 -20.17 4.42
C ASP A 153 8.01 -20.64 3.18
N LEU A 154 7.81 -21.96 3.06
CA LEU A 154 7.14 -22.54 1.90
C LEU A 154 5.70 -22.03 1.77
N GLU A 155 4.98 -21.95 2.89
CA GLU A 155 3.61 -21.41 2.93
C GLU A 155 3.53 -19.97 2.41
N TYR A 156 4.52 -19.15 2.76
CA TYR A 156 4.62 -17.77 2.24
C TYR A 156 4.86 -17.75 0.73
N GLN A 157 5.75 -18.59 0.23
CA GLN A 157 6.04 -18.67 -1.20
C GLN A 157 4.84 -19.19 -1.99
N GLU A 158 4.14 -20.19 -1.48
CA GLU A 158 2.91 -20.73 -2.07
C GLU A 158 1.80 -19.67 -2.12
N ALA A 159 1.63 -18.89 -1.05
CA ALA A 159 0.66 -17.80 -1.03
C ALA A 159 0.97 -16.69 -2.06
N LEU A 160 2.26 -16.35 -2.23
CA LEU A 160 2.68 -15.39 -3.26
C LEU A 160 2.42 -15.91 -4.68
N VAL A 161 2.71 -17.17 -4.93
CA VAL A 161 2.48 -17.80 -6.24
C VAL A 161 0.98 -17.86 -6.55
N GLY A 162 0.15 -18.31 -5.60
CA GLY A 162 -1.29 -18.38 -5.76
C GLY A 162 -1.92 -17.02 -6.08
N GLN A 163 -1.49 -15.96 -5.40
CA GLN A 163 -1.98 -14.61 -5.69
C GLN A 163 -1.52 -14.09 -7.06
N CYS A 164 -0.32 -14.43 -7.51
CA CYS A 164 0.14 -14.09 -8.86
C CYS A 164 -0.71 -14.79 -9.93
N GLU A 165 -1.06 -16.05 -9.72
CA GLU A 165 -1.92 -16.81 -10.63
C GLU A 165 -3.34 -16.22 -10.68
N GLU A 166 -3.95 -15.91 -9.54
CA GLU A 166 -5.27 -15.28 -9.47
C GLU A 166 -5.28 -13.90 -10.16
N MET A 167 -4.26 -13.08 -9.99
CA MET A 167 -4.17 -11.79 -10.69
C MET A 167 -3.98 -11.96 -12.19
N HIS A 168 -3.22 -12.96 -12.61
CA HIS A 168 -3.02 -13.25 -14.03
C HIS A 168 -4.34 -13.68 -14.68
N ASP A 169 -5.08 -14.58 -14.05
CA ASP A 169 -6.38 -15.04 -14.52
C ASP A 169 -7.41 -13.90 -14.60
N GLN A 170 -7.39 -12.96 -13.64
CA GLN A 170 -8.26 -11.79 -13.67
C GLN A 170 -7.91 -10.81 -14.81
N LEU A 171 -6.65 -10.72 -15.18
CA LEU A 171 -6.20 -9.90 -16.32
C LEU A 171 -6.58 -10.52 -17.66
N ASP A 172 -6.49 -11.85 -17.79
CA ASP A 172 -6.87 -12.59 -19.01
C ASP A 172 -8.40 -12.64 -19.22
N LEU A 173 -9.18 -12.55 -18.16
CA LEU A 173 -10.65 -12.51 -18.24
C LEU A 173 -11.21 -11.15 -18.67
N ARG A 174 -10.41 -10.11 -18.80
CA ARG A 174 -10.88 -8.86 -19.42
C ARG A 174 -11.07 -9.09 -20.91
N PRO A 175 -12.31 -9.00 -21.43
CA PRO A 175 -12.52 -9.07 -22.86
C PRO A 175 -11.70 -7.93 -23.49
N HIS A 176 -10.79 -8.25 -24.36
CA HIS A 176 -10.19 -7.26 -25.23
C HIS A 176 -11.36 -6.59 -25.95
N ALA A 177 -11.70 -5.36 -25.58
CA ALA A 177 -12.61 -4.54 -26.35
C ALA A 177 -11.97 -4.38 -27.72
N GLY A 178 -12.39 -5.24 -28.64
CA GLY A 178 -11.94 -5.20 -30.02
C GLY A 178 -12.23 -3.81 -30.53
N HIS A 179 -11.20 -3.13 -31.00
CA HIS A 179 -11.34 -2.01 -31.88
C HIS A 179 -12.12 -2.54 -33.10
N ALA A 180 -13.44 -2.35 -33.07
CA ALA A 180 -14.22 -2.40 -34.28
C ALA A 180 -13.72 -1.26 -35.14
N GLN A 181 -12.86 -1.59 -36.08
CA GLN A 181 -12.51 -0.73 -37.18
C GLN A 181 -13.80 -0.65 -38.03
N GLU A 182 -14.54 0.45 -37.84
CA GLU A 182 -15.61 0.81 -38.76
C GLU A 182 -14.94 1.20 -40.09
N ASP A 183 -14.91 0.25 -41.01
CA ASP A 183 -14.73 0.53 -42.43
C ASP A 183 -15.97 1.33 -42.87
N ALA A 184 -15.81 2.63 -43.01
CA ALA A 184 -16.80 3.49 -43.66
C ALA A 184 -16.63 3.39 -45.19
N PRO A 185 -17.72 3.38 -45.96
CA PRO A 185 -17.71 3.27 -47.43
C PRO A 185 -17.23 4.52 -48.16
#